data_0e92b50611552920d49eef9b6acbb40a
#
_entry.id   0e92b50611552920d49eef9b6acbb40a
#
_cell.length_a   1.000
_cell.length_b   1.000
_cell.length_c   1.000
_cell.angle_alpha   90.00
_cell.angle_beta   90.00
_cell.angle_gamma   90.00
#
_symmetry.space_group_name_H-M   'P 1'
#
loop_
_entity.id
_entity.type
_entity.pdbx_description
1 polymer ?
#
loop_
_entity_poly.entity_id
_entity_poly.type
_entity_poly.pdbx_seq_one_letter_code
_entity_poly.pdbx_strand_id
1 'polypeptide(L)'
;MLSEEYKEIPGWGMDADPENEPTYPMKHYTGDDHKRLNYERSEQQHADVEILQSNERPRLSAVFGTTIPPSGLSGIIRRYAFQHSEYRYRHWLPLILADRINAVEGYIEDLKGGHVPNLFNEHGFKSSWKYNKPAVIKKLLVGSIVVAVIWSSFNKKK
;
A
#
# COMPACT_ATOMS: atom_id res chain seq x y z
N MET A 1 -9.93 -29.13 31.80
CA MET A 1 -10.37 -27.84 32.38
C MET A 1 -9.32 -26.81 32.01
N LEU A 2 -9.65 -25.85 31.18
CA LEU A 2 -8.78 -24.71 30.97
C LEU A 2 -8.80 -23.90 32.25
N SER A 3 -7.62 -23.46 32.72
CA SER A 3 -7.50 -22.74 33.97
C SER A 3 -8.31 -21.41 33.89
N GLU A 4 -8.93 -21.00 35.00
CA GLU A 4 -9.72 -19.76 35.09
C GLU A 4 -8.88 -18.50 34.80
N GLU A 5 -7.58 -18.67 34.77
CA GLU A 5 -6.56 -17.64 34.58
C GLU A 5 -6.68 -16.89 33.24
N TYR A 6 -7.24 -17.54 32.20
CA TYR A 6 -7.43 -16.89 30.89
C TYR A 6 -8.61 -15.92 30.84
N LYS A 7 -9.55 -16.01 31.78
CA LYS A 7 -10.72 -15.13 31.83
C LYS A 7 -10.37 -13.68 32.19
N GLU A 8 -9.21 -13.49 32.83
CA GLU A 8 -8.73 -12.17 33.22
C GLU A 8 -7.99 -11.44 32.08
N ILE A 9 -7.68 -12.14 30.97
CA ILE A 9 -7.03 -11.51 29.83
C ILE A 9 -8.04 -10.64 29.08
N PRO A 10 -7.82 -9.32 28.93
CA PRO A 10 -8.70 -8.45 28.19
C PRO A 10 -8.95 -8.94 26.77
N GLY A 11 -10.22 -9.10 26.40
CA GLY A 11 -10.61 -9.58 25.08
C GLY A 11 -10.55 -11.10 24.88
N TRP A 12 -10.18 -11.88 25.90
CA TRP A 12 -10.19 -13.34 25.80
C TRP A 12 -11.61 -13.88 25.67
N GLY A 13 -11.82 -14.70 24.62
CA GLY A 13 -13.13 -15.33 24.38
C GLY A 13 -14.23 -14.40 23.88
N MET A 14 -13.91 -13.16 23.50
CA MET A 14 -14.90 -12.22 22.98
C MET A 14 -15.50 -12.69 21.65
N ASP A 15 -14.76 -13.44 20.86
CA ASP A 15 -15.19 -14.07 19.61
C ASP A 15 -16.11 -15.29 19.83
N ALA A 16 -16.07 -15.87 21.03
CA ALA A 16 -16.94 -16.98 21.44
C ALA A 16 -18.28 -16.52 22.02
N ASP A 17 -18.46 -15.24 22.30
CA ASP A 17 -19.71 -14.69 22.78
C ASP A 17 -20.69 -14.53 21.61
N PRO A 18 -21.88 -15.18 21.65
CA PRO A 18 -22.90 -15.04 20.61
C PRO A 18 -23.38 -13.59 20.39
N GLU A 19 -23.35 -12.76 21.44
CA GLU A 19 -23.70 -11.34 21.33
C GLU A 19 -22.59 -10.50 20.67
N ASN A 20 -21.37 -11.06 20.61
CA ASN A 20 -20.21 -10.46 19.97
C ASN A 20 -19.93 -11.15 18.63
N GLU A 21 -20.93 -11.34 17.80
CA GLU A 21 -20.78 -11.94 16.47
C GLU A 21 -19.67 -11.23 15.68
N PRO A 22 -18.72 -11.98 15.09
CA PRO A 22 -17.71 -11.37 14.25
C PRO A 22 -18.35 -10.58 13.12
N THR A 23 -17.96 -9.32 12.98
CA THR A 23 -18.46 -8.42 11.94
C THR A 23 -17.80 -8.66 10.58
N TYR A 24 -17.00 -9.70 10.46
CA TYR A 24 -16.37 -10.07 9.20
C TYR A 24 -16.97 -11.37 8.61
N PRO A 25 -17.33 -11.38 7.31
CA PRO A 25 -17.41 -10.22 6.43
C PRO A 25 -18.48 -9.22 6.92
N MET A 26 -18.12 -7.95 6.96
CA MET A 26 -19.00 -6.91 7.50
C MET A 26 -20.32 -6.84 6.73
N LYS A 27 -21.37 -7.37 7.31
CA LYS A 27 -22.73 -7.25 6.78
C LYS A 27 -23.35 -5.90 7.14
N HIS A 28 -23.06 -5.44 8.34
CA HIS A 28 -23.55 -4.16 8.84
C HIS A 28 -22.58 -3.63 9.90
N TYR A 29 -21.98 -2.48 9.64
CA TYR A 29 -21.08 -1.82 10.59
C TYR A 29 -21.76 -0.58 11.16
N THR A 30 -21.97 -0.58 12.45
CA THR A 30 -22.60 0.54 13.17
C THR A 30 -21.59 1.54 13.73
N GLY A 31 -20.32 1.20 13.76
CA GLY A 31 -19.27 2.00 14.41
C GLY A 31 -19.19 1.83 15.93
N ASP A 32 -19.99 0.93 16.48
CA ASP A 32 -20.17 0.75 17.93
C ASP A 32 -19.32 -0.36 18.54
N ASP A 33 -18.33 -0.90 17.81
CA ASP A 33 -17.43 -1.94 18.34
C ASP A 33 -16.63 -1.49 19.58
N HIS A 34 -16.50 -0.19 19.84
CA HIS A 34 -15.93 0.29 21.10
C HIS A 34 -16.77 -0.10 22.33
N LYS A 35 -18.06 -0.39 22.17
CA LYS A 35 -18.89 -0.90 23.26
C LYS A 35 -18.55 -2.32 23.68
N ARG A 36 -17.86 -3.06 22.81
CA ARG A 36 -17.37 -4.43 23.06
C ARG A 36 -16.00 -4.45 23.71
N LEU A 37 -15.33 -3.31 23.79
CA LEU A 37 -14.02 -3.20 24.40
C LEU A 37 -14.14 -2.97 25.88
N ASN A 38 -13.32 -3.63 26.68
CA ASN A 38 -13.23 -3.44 28.11
C ASN A 38 -12.26 -2.32 28.52
N TYR A 39 -11.89 -1.48 27.57
CA TYR A 39 -11.04 -0.31 27.78
C TYR A 39 -11.56 0.89 26.99
N GLU A 40 -11.27 2.08 27.47
CA GLU A 40 -11.63 3.32 26.81
C GLU A 40 -10.77 3.52 25.54
N ARG A 41 -11.41 3.91 24.45
CA ARG A 41 -10.71 4.20 23.20
C ARG A 41 -9.90 5.48 23.32
N SER A 42 -8.69 5.46 22.78
CA SER A 42 -7.87 6.67 22.66
C SER A 42 -8.56 7.74 21.82
N GLU A 43 -8.28 8.98 22.11
CA GLU A 43 -8.71 10.11 21.27
C GLU A 43 -8.21 9.96 19.85
N GLN A 44 -9.03 10.39 18.90
CA GLN A 44 -8.65 10.35 17.48
C GLN A 44 -7.53 11.34 17.20
N GLN A 45 -6.43 10.88 16.64
CA GLN A 45 -5.37 11.75 16.14
C GLN A 45 -5.94 12.74 15.13
N HIS A 46 -5.56 14.02 15.23
CA HIS A 46 -5.95 15.02 14.24
C HIS A 46 -5.29 14.75 12.88
N ALA A 47 -6.07 14.86 11.82
CA ALA A 47 -5.59 14.64 10.45
C ALA A 47 -5.34 15.99 9.78
N ASP A 48 -4.07 16.40 9.69
CA ASP A 48 -3.65 17.64 9.02
C ASP A 48 -3.44 17.46 7.51
N VAL A 49 -3.39 16.22 7.05
CA VAL A 49 -3.14 15.86 5.65
C VAL A 49 -4.21 14.89 5.15
N GLU A 50 -4.38 14.82 3.83
CA GLU A 50 -5.26 13.83 3.21
C GLU A 50 -4.75 12.41 3.48
N ILE A 51 -5.61 11.58 4.07
CA ILE A 51 -5.32 10.19 4.35
C ILE A 51 -6.28 9.34 3.54
N LEU A 52 -5.73 8.49 2.69
CA LEU A 52 -6.51 7.51 1.96
C LEU A 52 -6.77 6.31 2.87
N GLN A 53 -8.03 5.99 3.04
CA GLN A 53 -8.47 4.84 3.84
C GLN A 53 -9.34 3.90 3.02
N SER A 54 -9.35 2.64 3.41
CA SER A 54 -10.25 1.65 2.82
C SER A 54 -11.71 2.05 3.03
N ASN A 55 -12.52 1.91 1.99
CA ASN A 55 -13.96 2.12 2.08
C ASN A 55 -14.69 1.00 2.84
N GLU A 56 -13.99 -0.08 3.20
CA GLU A 56 -14.49 -1.15 4.05
C GLU A 56 -14.39 -0.79 5.53
N ARG A 57 -13.64 0.25 5.86
CA ARG A 57 -13.50 0.76 7.23
C ARG A 57 -14.22 2.10 7.36
N PRO A 58 -15.17 2.24 8.29
CA PRO A 58 -15.97 3.45 8.42
C PRO A 58 -15.18 4.61 9.07
N ARG A 59 -14.10 4.31 9.79
CA ARG A 59 -13.31 5.30 10.51
C ARG A 59 -11.82 5.01 10.35
N LEU A 60 -11.03 6.08 10.39
CA LEU A 60 -9.59 5.99 10.60
C LEU A 60 -9.29 5.35 11.96
N SER A 61 -8.16 4.64 12.05
CA SER A 61 -7.62 4.23 13.35
C SER A 61 -7.36 5.45 14.23
N ALA A 62 -7.47 5.31 15.54
CA ALA A 62 -7.25 6.42 16.48
C ALA A 62 -5.88 7.05 16.30
N VAL A 63 -4.87 6.23 16.01
CA VAL A 63 -3.50 6.66 15.69
C VAL A 63 -3.13 6.14 14.30
N PHE A 64 -2.57 7.00 13.50
CA PHE A 64 -2.12 6.69 12.14
C PHE A 64 -0.82 7.44 11.84
N GLY A 65 -0.04 6.93 10.88
CA GLY A 65 1.15 7.63 10.40
C GLY A 65 0.79 8.89 9.63
N THR A 66 1.42 10.01 9.94
CA THR A 66 1.38 11.22 9.12
C THR A 66 2.34 11.05 7.95
N THR A 67 1.86 10.53 6.86
CA THR A 67 2.63 10.36 5.64
C THR A 67 2.48 11.57 4.72
N ILE A 68 3.33 11.63 3.71
CA ILE A 68 3.21 12.61 2.63
C ILE A 68 1.85 12.43 1.96
N PRO A 69 1.03 13.50 1.82
CA PRO A 69 -0.26 13.40 1.17
C PRO A 69 -0.11 12.94 -0.28
N PRO A 70 -1.07 12.20 -0.83
CA PRO A 70 -1.01 11.74 -2.20
C PRO A 70 -0.96 12.94 -3.16
N SER A 71 0.13 13.07 -3.90
CA SER A 71 0.41 14.17 -4.81
C SER A 71 0.68 13.65 -6.24
N GLY A 72 0.72 14.56 -7.20
CA GLY A 72 1.05 14.22 -8.58
C GLY A 72 0.05 13.29 -9.26
N LEU A 73 0.49 12.65 -10.33
CA LEU A 73 -0.30 11.69 -11.10
C LEU A 73 -0.51 10.39 -10.29
N SER A 74 0.50 9.96 -9.55
CA SER A 74 0.40 8.79 -8.66
C SER A 74 -0.67 9.00 -7.60
N GLY A 75 -0.79 10.20 -7.03
CA GLY A 75 -1.83 10.56 -6.07
C GLY A 75 -3.25 10.50 -6.66
N ILE A 76 -3.44 10.96 -7.89
CA ILE A 76 -4.74 10.88 -8.59
C ILE A 76 -5.15 9.41 -8.75
N ILE A 77 -4.23 8.55 -9.17
CA ILE A 77 -4.50 7.13 -9.37
C ILE A 77 -4.80 6.44 -8.04
N ARG A 78 -4.10 6.81 -6.95
CA ARG A 78 -4.39 6.29 -5.61
C ARG A 78 -5.78 6.69 -5.14
N ARG A 79 -6.20 7.95 -5.30
CA ARG A 79 -7.58 8.38 -4.96
C ARG A 79 -8.63 7.58 -5.73
N TYR A 80 -8.38 7.28 -7.00
CA TYR A 80 -9.26 6.42 -7.78
C TYR A 80 -9.30 4.99 -7.22
N ALA A 81 -8.17 4.40 -6.88
CA ALA A 81 -8.08 3.06 -6.32
C ALA A 81 -8.88 2.92 -5.03
N PHE A 82 -8.76 3.89 -4.12
CA PHE A 82 -9.44 3.90 -2.83
C PHE A 82 -10.96 4.15 -2.90
N GLN A 83 -11.51 4.46 -4.08
CA GLN A 83 -12.95 4.46 -4.30
C GLN A 83 -13.52 3.04 -4.43
N HIS A 84 -12.66 2.04 -4.60
CA HIS A 84 -13.05 0.65 -4.78
C HIS A 84 -12.68 -0.18 -3.56
N SER A 85 -13.55 -1.16 -3.25
CA SER A 85 -13.33 -2.14 -2.18
C SER A 85 -12.05 -2.96 -2.43
N GLU A 86 -11.35 -3.29 -1.35
CA GLU A 86 -10.15 -4.14 -1.36
C GLU A 86 -10.40 -5.53 -1.96
N TYR A 87 -11.65 -5.97 -2.01
CA TYR A 87 -12.06 -7.22 -2.66
C TYR A 87 -11.93 -7.16 -4.19
N ARG A 88 -11.82 -5.98 -4.79
CA ARG A 88 -11.81 -5.81 -6.25
C ARG A 88 -10.41 -5.55 -6.80
N TYR A 89 -10.09 -6.15 -7.95
CA TYR A 89 -8.85 -5.85 -8.69
C TYR A 89 -8.69 -4.36 -9.05
N ARG A 90 -9.80 -3.63 -9.18
CA ARG A 90 -9.82 -2.17 -9.43
C ARG A 90 -9.22 -1.35 -8.28
N HIS A 91 -9.09 -1.92 -7.10
CA HIS A 91 -8.35 -1.32 -6.00
C HIS A 91 -6.85 -1.55 -6.18
N TRP A 92 -6.42 -2.78 -6.43
CA TRP A 92 -5.01 -3.17 -6.38
C TRP A 92 -4.23 -2.83 -7.64
N LEU A 93 -4.79 -3.03 -8.84
CA LEU A 93 -4.08 -2.77 -10.10
C LEU A 93 -3.68 -1.30 -10.26
N PRO A 94 -4.57 -0.32 -9.99
CA PRO A 94 -4.16 1.08 -10.02
C PRO A 94 -3.11 1.41 -8.95
N LEU A 95 -3.13 0.80 -7.77
CA LEU A 95 -2.11 1.03 -6.75
C LEU A 95 -0.72 0.58 -7.22
N ILE A 96 -0.62 -0.61 -7.84
CA ILE A 96 0.64 -1.08 -8.42
C ILE A 96 1.15 -0.11 -9.48
N LEU A 97 0.26 0.41 -10.33
CA LEU A 97 0.62 1.41 -11.32
C LEU A 97 1.05 2.73 -10.67
N ALA A 98 0.31 3.19 -9.67
CA ALA A 98 0.63 4.41 -8.93
C ALA A 98 2.01 4.35 -8.29
N ASP A 99 2.41 3.19 -7.75
CA ASP A 99 3.75 3.02 -7.15
C ASP A 99 4.86 3.15 -8.20
N ARG A 100 4.64 2.65 -9.40
CA ARG A 100 5.62 2.80 -10.51
C ARG A 100 5.73 4.24 -10.98
N ILE A 101 4.61 4.93 -11.08
CA ILE A 101 4.56 6.36 -11.44
C ILE A 101 5.22 7.19 -10.34
N ASN A 102 4.92 6.92 -9.08
CA ASN A 102 5.53 7.62 -7.94
C ASN A 102 7.05 7.48 -7.91
N ALA A 103 7.59 6.32 -8.26
CA ALA A 103 9.04 6.15 -8.39
C ALA A 103 9.63 7.07 -9.47
N VAL A 104 8.94 7.21 -10.60
CA VAL A 104 9.37 8.12 -11.67
C VAL A 104 9.23 9.59 -11.25
N GLU A 105 8.14 9.94 -10.57
CA GLU A 105 7.92 11.28 -10.01
C GLU A 105 9.05 11.65 -9.03
N GLY A 106 9.44 10.71 -8.14
CA GLY A 106 10.56 10.91 -7.22
C GLY A 106 11.90 11.16 -7.94
N TYR A 107 12.20 10.41 -8.99
CA TYR A 107 13.41 10.68 -9.79
C TYR A 107 13.37 12.05 -10.46
N ILE A 108 12.22 12.50 -10.93
CA ILE A 108 12.07 13.83 -11.52
C ILE A 108 12.25 14.92 -10.47
N GLU A 109 11.75 14.71 -9.26
CA GLU A 109 11.92 15.63 -8.13
C GLU A 109 13.39 15.73 -7.70
N ASP A 110 14.08 14.60 -7.59
CA ASP A 110 15.52 14.56 -7.30
C ASP A 110 16.33 15.34 -8.34
N LEU A 111 16.04 15.12 -9.62
CA LEU A 111 16.71 15.83 -10.71
C LEU A 111 16.42 17.34 -10.67
N LYS A 112 15.20 17.76 -10.36
CA LYS A 112 14.85 19.17 -10.17
C LYS A 112 15.56 19.79 -8.97
N GLY A 113 15.76 19.00 -7.91
CA GLY A 113 16.54 19.38 -6.73
C GLY A 113 18.06 19.41 -6.96
N GLY A 114 18.53 19.07 -8.18
CA GLY A 114 19.95 19.00 -8.51
C GLY A 114 20.64 17.70 -8.02
N HIS A 115 19.88 16.76 -7.50
CA HIS A 115 20.37 15.45 -7.10
C HIS A 115 20.23 14.46 -8.25
N VAL A 116 21.34 13.88 -8.70
CA VAL A 116 21.32 12.81 -9.71
C VAL A 116 21.42 11.46 -9.00
N PRO A 117 20.31 10.69 -8.91
CA PRO A 117 20.31 9.41 -8.21
C PRO A 117 21.20 8.40 -8.93
N ASN A 118 22.00 7.67 -8.17
CA ASN A 118 22.84 6.62 -8.72
C ASN A 118 22.06 5.31 -8.80
N LEU A 119 21.21 5.19 -9.83
CA LEU A 119 20.33 4.05 -10.05
C LEU A 119 21.05 2.70 -10.02
N PHE A 120 22.29 2.65 -10.52
CA PHE A 120 23.08 1.41 -10.53
C PHE A 120 23.50 0.95 -9.13
N ASN A 121 23.84 1.90 -8.24
CA ASN A 121 24.17 1.57 -6.86
C ASN A 121 22.92 1.25 -6.04
N GLU A 122 21.87 2.05 -6.18
CA GLU A 122 20.62 1.91 -5.45
C GLU A 122 19.91 0.59 -5.75
N HIS A 123 19.91 0.17 -7.02
CA HIS A 123 19.39 -1.14 -7.41
C HIS A 123 20.33 -2.31 -7.13
N GLY A 124 21.45 -2.08 -6.43
CA GLY A 124 22.38 -3.14 -6.07
C GLY A 124 23.00 -3.87 -7.27
N PHE A 125 23.22 -3.18 -8.39
CA PHE A 125 23.76 -3.78 -9.61
C PHE A 125 25.09 -4.49 -9.37
N LYS A 126 26.00 -3.89 -8.60
CA LYS A 126 27.30 -4.50 -8.25
C LYS A 126 27.12 -5.83 -7.50
N SER A 127 26.20 -5.87 -6.54
CA SER A 127 25.90 -7.07 -5.78
C SER A 127 25.27 -8.15 -6.68
N SER A 128 24.27 -7.77 -7.46
CA SER A 128 23.62 -8.66 -8.41
C SER A 128 24.60 -9.21 -9.46
N TRP A 129 25.51 -8.36 -9.96
CA TRP A 129 26.56 -8.80 -10.89
C TRP A 129 27.54 -9.78 -10.24
N LYS A 130 27.90 -9.56 -8.97
CA LYS A 130 28.84 -10.43 -8.26
C LYS A 130 28.24 -11.80 -7.96
N TYR A 131 26.98 -11.84 -7.50
CA TYR A 131 26.37 -13.07 -6.95
C TYR A 131 25.36 -13.74 -7.89
N ASN A 132 24.79 -13.03 -8.86
CA ASN A 132 23.74 -13.57 -9.75
C ASN A 132 23.83 -13.01 -11.16
N LYS A 133 24.96 -13.22 -11.81
CA LYS A 133 25.21 -12.80 -13.20
C LYS A 133 24.12 -13.24 -14.19
N PRO A 134 23.62 -14.51 -14.16
CA PRO A 134 22.60 -14.94 -15.12
C PRO A 134 21.31 -14.13 -15.02
N ALA A 135 20.87 -13.76 -13.82
CA ALA A 135 19.68 -12.94 -13.64
C ALA A 135 19.87 -11.51 -14.18
N VAL A 136 21.06 -10.94 -14.01
CA VAL A 136 21.39 -9.61 -14.57
C VAL A 136 21.38 -9.66 -16.10
N ILE A 137 22.03 -10.64 -16.69
CA ILE A 137 22.06 -10.83 -18.16
C ILE A 137 20.63 -10.99 -18.70
N LYS A 138 19.81 -11.83 -18.05
CA LYS A 138 18.40 -12.01 -18.42
C LYS A 138 17.61 -10.70 -18.38
N LYS A 139 17.78 -9.90 -17.32
CA LYS A 139 17.12 -8.58 -17.21
C LYS A 139 17.55 -7.62 -18.31
N LEU A 140 18.84 -7.59 -18.62
CA LEU A 140 19.38 -6.75 -19.70
C LEU A 140 18.86 -7.18 -21.08
N LEU A 141 18.79 -8.48 -21.36
CA LEU A 141 18.24 -9.01 -22.60
C LEU A 141 16.75 -8.66 -22.74
N VAL A 142 15.96 -8.88 -21.69
CA VAL A 142 14.53 -8.53 -21.73
C VAL A 142 14.35 -7.02 -21.92
N GLY A 143 15.12 -6.20 -21.21
CA GLY A 143 15.08 -4.75 -21.36
C GLY A 143 15.43 -4.29 -22.77
N SER A 144 16.47 -4.86 -23.39
CA SER A 144 16.87 -4.52 -24.76
C SER A 144 15.80 -4.92 -25.79
N ILE A 145 15.15 -6.06 -25.60
CA ILE A 145 14.04 -6.50 -26.47
C ILE A 145 12.87 -5.51 -26.36
N VAL A 146 12.49 -5.12 -25.14
CA VAL A 146 11.41 -4.15 -24.93
C VAL A 146 11.71 -2.83 -25.61
N VAL A 147 12.93 -2.31 -25.44
CA VAL A 147 13.37 -1.07 -26.10
C VAL A 147 13.32 -1.21 -27.62
N ALA A 148 13.79 -2.33 -28.17
CA ALA A 148 13.76 -2.58 -29.60
C ALA A 148 12.32 -2.65 -30.17
N VAL A 149 11.40 -3.29 -29.45
CA VAL A 149 9.97 -3.33 -29.82
C VAL A 149 9.35 -1.94 -29.80
N ILE A 150 9.59 -1.17 -28.75
CA ILE A 150 9.12 0.20 -28.66
C ILE A 150 9.67 1.04 -29.83
N TRP A 151 10.97 0.98 -30.07
CA TRP A 151 11.62 1.70 -31.17
C TRP A 151 11.03 1.32 -32.52
N SER A 152 10.85 0.02 -32.78
CA SER A 152 10.26 -0.46 -34.03
C SER A 152 8.81 0.01 -34.23
N SER A 153 8.04 0.12 -33.12
CA SER A 153 6.66 0.58 -33.16
C SER A 153 6.56 2.07 -33.48
N PHE A 154 7.50 2.88 -33.02
CA PHE A 154 7.58 4.29 -33.38
C PHE A 154 8.02 4.52 -34.82
N ASN A 155 8.95 3.70 -35.35
CA ASN A 155 9.43 3.84 -36.70
C ASN A 155 8.46 3.30 -37.76
N LYS A 156 7.52 2.42 -37.42
CA LYS A 156 6.49 1.95 -38.36
C LYS A 156 5.39 3.00 -38.63
N LYS A 157 5.35 4.08 -37.88
CA LYS A 157 4.36 5.18 -38.05
C LYS A 157 4.88 6.33 -38.95
N LYS A 158 6.06 6.20 -39.52
CA LYS A 158 6.60 7.04 -40.58
C LYS A 158 6.56 6.29 -41.90
#